data_7a80dc34ca274a8573ebabc0a59eaab2
#
_entry.id   7a80dc34ca274a8573ebabc0a59eaab2
#
_cell.length_a   1.000
_cell.length_b   1.000
_cell.length_c   1.000
_cell.angle_alpha   90.00
_cell.angle_beta   90.00
_cell.angle_gamma   90.00
#
_symmetry.space_group_name_H-M   'P 1'
#
loop_
_entity.id
_entity.type
_entity.pdbx_description
1 polymer ?
#
loop_
_entity_poly.entity_id
_entity_poly.type
_entity_poly.pdbx_seq_one_letter_code
_entity_poly.pdbx_strand_id
1 'polypeptide(L)'
;MTASLSAAIVAIDAANAKDPNLEDGQPSELLYGQRMTVEQELLFPDASDHLKIAARGQHIERWTLPRSEYPEGKTGYLSWRREQGRRHAERVAQIMTDAGYSADDVTQVEKMLRKEGIKRDPQVQALEDVICFTFVRHYLGDFAKTQTPEHLLDIVQKTARKMSPEARAKALTEFTMPEAFAEAFR
;
A
#
# COMPACT_ATOMS: atom_id res chain seq x y z
N MET A 1 -4.81 9.16 27.42
CA MET A 1 -3.52 9.50 26.75
C MET A 1 -3.86 10.21 25.46
N THR A 2 -3.09 11.19 25.04
CA THR A 2 -3.28 11.85 23.74
C THR A 2 -2.69 10.95 22.66
N ALA A 3 -3.43 10.72 21.55
CA ALA A 3 -2.96 9.92 20.42
C ALA A 3 -1.64 10.49 19.86
N SER A 4 -0.74 9.61 19.44
CA SER A 4 0.59 9.99 18.96
C SER A 4 0.91 9.31 17.63
N LEU A 5 0.82 10.09 16.54
CA LEU A 5 1.24 9.65 15.21
C LEU A 5 2.69 9.16 15.20
N SER A 6 3.59 9.93 15.81
CA SER A 6 5.01 9.57 15.88
C SER A 6 5.23 8.22 16.57
N ALA A 7 4.52 7.95 17.68
CA ALA A 7 4.62 6.67 18.37
C ALA A 7 4.14 5.50 17.49
N ALA A 8 3.03 5.69 16.77
CA ALA A 8 2.51 4.68 15.85
C ALA A 8 3.49 4.39 14.71
N ILE A 9 4.02 5.43 14.06
CA ILE A 9 4.99 5.28 12.95
C ILE A 9 6.27 4.59 13.43
N VAL A 10 6.84 4.98 14.57
CA VAL A 10 8.03 4.35 15.15
C VAL A 10 7.78 2.87 15.46
N ALA A 11 6.60 2.51 15.97
CA ALA A 11 6.26 1.12 16.25
C ALA A 11 6.11 0.28 14.97
N ILE A 12 5.51 0.83 13.91
CA ILE A 12 5.43 0.18 12.59
C ILE A 12 6.82 -0.06 12.02
N ASP A 13 7.69 0.96 12.07
CA ASP A 13 9.07 0.86 11.59
C ASP A 13 9.87 -0.19 12.36
N ALA A 14 9.75 -0.20 13.68
CA ALA A 14 10.42 -1.19 14.53
C ALA A 14 9.94 -2.63 14.25
N ALA A 15 8.67 -2.81 13.84
CA ALA A 15 8.16 -4.09 13.39
C ALA A 15 8.81 -4.48 12.05
N ASN A 16 8.76 -3.60 11.05
CA ASN A 16 9.26 -3.85 9.70
C ASN A 16 10.79 -3.92 9.61
N ALA A 17 11.53 -3.30 10.53
CA ALA A 17 12.98 -3.43 10.62
C ALA A 17 13.47 -4.87 10.93
N LYS A 18 12.56 -5.75 11.34
CA LYS A 18 12.85 -7.18 11.58
C LYS A 18 12.71 -8.06 10.33
N ASP A 19 12.31 -7.49 9.19
CA ASP A 19 12.21 -8.24 7.94
C ASP A 19 13.57 -8.83 7.56
N PRO A 20 13.69 -10.17 7.43
CA PRO A 20 14.95 -10.81 7.05
C PRO A 20 15.28 -10.61 5.57
N ASN A 21 14.31 -10.20 4.74
CA ASN A 21 14.54 -9.93 3.33
C ASN A 21 15.08 -8.51 3.17
N LEU A 22 16.02 -8.34 2.27
CA LEU A 22 16.64 -7.04 2.00
C LEU A 22 16.35 -6.59 0.57
N GLU A 23 16.06 -5.30 0.42
CA GLU A 23 15.99 -4.57 -0.83
C GLU A 23 16.84 -3.30 -0.68
N ASP A 24 17.75 -3.04 -1.62
CA ASP A 24 18.69 -1.90 -1.56
C ASP A 24 19.48 -1.83 -0.23
N GLY A 25 19.78 -2.99 0.37
CA GLY A 25 20.53 -3.09 1.62
C GLY A 25 19.73 -2.76 2.89
N GLN A 26 18.42 -2.58 2.79
CA GLN A 26 17.51 -2.31 3.91
C GLN A 26 16.45 -3.42 4.03
N PRO A 27 15.85 -3.63 5.23
CA PRO A 27 14.68 -4.51 5.37
C PRO A 27 13.57 -4.11 4.38
N SER A 28 13.11 -5.06 3.56
CA SER A 28 12.25 -4.78 2.40
C SER A 28 10.95 -4.10 2.78
N GLU A 29 10.28 -4.55 3.84
CA GLU A 29 9.00 -3.96 4.22
C GLU A 29 9.16 -2.63 4.98
N LEU A 30 10.32 -2.37 5.59
CA LEU A 30 10.65 -1.04 6.11
C LEU A 30 10.80 -0.04 4.95
N LEU A 31 11.60 -0.40 3.94
CA LEU A 31 11.79 0.42 2.74
C LEU A 31 10.46 0.66 2.01
N TYR A 32 9.63 -0.38 1.87
CA TYR A 32 8.31 -0.24 1.28
C TYR A 32 7.45 0.78 2.04
N GLY A 33 7.39 0.71 3.37
CA GLY A 33 6.66 1.68 4.20
C GLY A 33 7.17 3.11 4.04
N GLN A 34 8.48 3.31 3.90
CA GLN A 34 9.09 4.62 3.64
C GLN A 34 8.68 5.16 2.26
N ARG A 35 8.75 4.33 1.21
CA ARG A 35 8.29 4.68 -0.15
C ARG A 35 6.81 5.07 -0.16
N MET A 36 5.96 4.30 0.54
CA MET A 36 4.53 4.62 0.70
C MET A 36 4.32 5.99 1.36
N THR A 37 5.12 6.34 2.36
CA THR A 37 5.04 7.66 3.02
C THR A 37 5.39 8.79 2.05
N VAL A 38 6.44 8.64 1.25
CA VAL A 38 6.84 9.64 0.24
C VAL A 38 5.73 9.86 -0.79
N GLU A 39 5.12 8.80 -1.31
CA GLU A 39 4.02 8.93 -2.27
C GLU A 39 2.74 9.49 -1.62
N GLN A 40 2.50 9.18 -0.36
CA GLN A 40 1.38 9.74 0.40
C GLN A 40 1.56 11.25 0.60
N GLU A 41 2.74 11.73 0.95
CA GLU A 41 3.03 13.16 1.10
C GLU A 41 2.92 13.92 -0.23
N LEU A 42 3.33 13.28 -1.34
CA LEU A 42 3.20 13.85 -2.69
C LEU A 42 1.73 14.00 -3.12
N LEU A 43 0.91 12.97 -2.85
CA LEU A 43 -0.48 12.95 -3.30
C LEU A 43 -1.43 13.68 -2.35
N PHE A 44 -1.17 13.56 -1.05
CA PHE A 44 -2.05 14.04 0.02
C PHE A 44 -1.20 14.70 1.13
N PRO A 45 -0.65 15.91 0.92
CA PRO A 45 0.21 16.58 1.91
C PRO A 45 -0.52 16.86 3.23
N ASP A 46 -1.81 17.15 3.17
CA ASP A 46 -2.66 17.43 4.33
C ASP A 46 -3.43 16.19 4.82
N ALA A 47 -2.85 15.00 4.61
CA ALA A 47 -3.48 13.74 4.99
C ALA A 47 -3.77 13.64 6.50
N SER A 48 -4.88 12.97 6.83
CA SER A 48 -5.18 12.57 8.21
C SER A 48 -4.13 11.58 8.75
N ASP A 49 -4.06 11.47 10.06
CA ASP A 49 -3.24 10.42 10.70
C ASP A 49 -3.64 9.02 10.24
N HIS A 50 -4.93 8.78 9.96
CA HIS A 50 -5.41 7.50 9.41
C HIS A 50 -4.70 7.12 8.13
N LEU A 51 -4.61 8.04 7.14
CA LEU A 51 -3.94 7.75 5.87
C LEU A 51 -2.43 7.59 6.05
N LYS A 52 -1.80 8.41 6.90
CA LYS A 52 -0.35 8.32 7.18
C LYS A 52 0.00 6.98 7.82
N ILE A 53 -0.77 6.53 8.80
CA ILE A 53 -0.57 5.25 9.48
C ILE A 53 -0.87 4.09 8.53
N ALA A 54 -1.99 4.14 7.79
CA ALA A 54 -2.35 3.09 6.84
C ALA A 54 -1.31 2.93 5.73
N ALA A 55 -0.79 4.03 5.19
CA ALA A 55 0.27 4.00 4.18
C ALA A 55 1.55 3.36 4.75
N ARG A 56 2.02 3.80 5.92
CA ARG A 56 3.24 3.25 6.54
C ARG A 56 3.11 1.78 6.89
N GLY A 57 1.93 1.35 7.38
CA GLY A 57 1.66 -0.01 7.85
C GLY A 57 1.09 -0.96 6.80
N GLN A 58 0.97 -0.55 5.53
CA GLN A 58 0.25 -1.28 4.49
C GLN A 58 0.81 -2.69 4.22
N HIS A 59 2.09 -2.92 4.46
CA HIS A 59 2.77 -4.22 4.37
C HIS A 59 3.42 -4.65 5.69
N ILE A 60 2.91 -4.18 6.84
CA ILE A 60 3.51 -4.52 8.14
C ILE A 60 3.68 -6.03 8.33
N GLU A 61 4.91 -6.45 8.65
CA GLU A 61 5.26 -7.86 8.90
C GLU A 61 4.82 -8.85 7.79
N ARG A 62 4.73 -8.38 6.52
CA ARG A 62 4.22 -9.15 5.38
C ARG A 62 4.97 -10.46 5.15
N TRP A 63 6.29 -10.52 5.42
CA TRP A 63 7.11 -11.72 5.25
C TRP A 63 6.69 -12.88 6.15
N THR A 64 5.93 -12.62 7.21
CA THR A 64 5.48 -13.65 8.16
C THR A 64 4.42 -14.59 7.59
N LEU A 65 3.86 -14.26 6.42
CA LEU A 65 2.92 -15.10 5.68
C LEU A 65 3.37 -15.24 4.22
N PRO A 66 4.25 -16.20 3.90
CA PRO A 66 4.74 -16.39 2.55
C PRO A 66 3.62 -16.79 1.58
N ARG A 67 3.73 -16.33 0.32
CA ARG A 67 2.77 -16.72 -0.74
C ARG A 67 2.73 -18.24 -0.97
N SER A 68 3.84 -18.93 -0.72
CA SER A 68 3.98 -20.37 -0.89
C SER A 68 3.11 -21.22 0.06
N GLU A 69 2.58 -20.63 1.12
CA GLU A 69 1.62 -21.31 2.02
C GLU A 69 0.22 -21.43 1.43
N TYR A 70 -0.03 -20.82 0.27
CA TYR A 70 -1.32 -20.83 -0.40
C TYR A 70 -1.24 -21.49 -1.77
N PRO A 71 -2.31 -22.17 -2.23
CA PRO A 71 -2.35 -22.81 -3.55
C PRO A 71 -1.96 -21.86 -4.67
N GLU A 72 -1.38 -22.40 -5.73
CA GLU A 72 -1.12 -21.64 -6.96
C GLU A 72 -2.41 -21.16 -7.63
N GLY A 73 -2.27 -20.19 -8.55
CA GLY A 73 -3.36 -19.64 -9.31
C GLY A 73 -4.14 -18.52 -8.59
N LYS A 74 -5.17 -18.03 -9.29
CA LYS A 74 -5.91 -16.81 -8.90
C LYS A 74 -6.62 -16.95 -7.54
N THR A 75 -7.26 -18.09 -7.27
CA THR A 75 -8.01 -18.29 -6.03
C THR A 75 -7.09 -18.28 -4.81
N GLY A 76 -5.98 -19.01 -4.86
CA GLY A 76 -4.99 -19.01 -3.77
C GLY A 76 -4.35 -17.64 -3.58
N TYR A 77 -4.06 -16.92 -4.67
CA TYR A 77 -3.54 -15.56 -4.61
C TYR A 77 -4.53 -14.59 -3.93
N LEU A 78 -5.81 -14.66 -4.26
CA LEU A 78 -6.83 -13.80 -3.66
C LEU A 78 -7.04 -14.12 -2.17
N SER A 79 -7.01 -15.41 -1.80
CA SER A 79 -7.10 -15.85 -0.40
C SER A 79 -5.90 -15.37 0.41
N TRP A 80 -4.69 -15.52 -0.11
CA TRP A 80 -3.47 -15.01 0.51
C TRP A 80 -3.53 -13.50 0.70
N ARG A 81 -3.92 -12.73 -0.33
CA ARG A 81 -4.03 -11.27 -0.23
C ARG A 81 -5.06 -10.80 0.80
N ARG A 82 -6.18 -11.51 0.91
CA ARG A 82 -7.20 -11.21 1.92
C ARG A 82 -6.65 -11.43 3.33
N GLU A 83 -5.97 -12.54 3.55
CA GLU A 83 -5.37 -12.86 4.83
C GLU A 83 -4.24 -11.87 5.20
N GLN A 84 -3.40 -11.49 4.24
CA GLN A 84 -2.42 -10.43 4.45
C GLN A 84 -3.10 -9.13 4.93
N GLY A 85 -4.12 -8.67 4.22
CA GLY A 85 -4.85 -7.46 4.59
C GLY A 85 -5.48 -7.55 6.00
N ARG A 86 -6.00 -8.71 6.38
CA ARG A 86 -6.52 -8.96 7.73
C ARG A 86 -5.41 -8.83 8.80
N ARG A 87 -4.27 -9.49 8.59
CA ARG A 87 -3.13 -9.47 9.53
C ARG A 87 -2.53 -8.06 9.65
N HIS A 88 -2.36 -7.35 8.55
CA HIS A 88 -1.88 -5.97 8.57
C HIS A 88 -2.84 -5.07 9.37
N ALA A 89 -4.14 -5.19 9.14
CA ALA A 89 -5.15 -4.42 9.86
C ALA A 89 -5.09 -4.68 11.37
N GLU A 90 -5.08 -5.94 11.79
CA GLU A 90 -5.01 -6.33 13.20
C GLU A 90 -3.71 -5.84 13.88
N ARG A 91 -2.57 -5.96 13.17
CA ARG A 91 -1.29 -5.54 13.73
C ARG A 91 -1.20 -4.03 13.90
N VAL A 92 -1.66 -3.27 12.90
CA VAL A 92 -1.71 -1.80 12.97
C VAL A 92 -2.73 -1.35 14.02
N ALA A 93 -3.89 -2.02 14.14
CA ALA A 93 -4.90 -1.74 15.16
C ALA A 93 -4.32 -1.82 16.59
N GLN A 94 -3.52 -2.87 16.87
CA GLN A 94 -2.84 -3.00 18.15
C GLN A 94 -1.88 -1.83 18.40
N ILE A 95 -1.05 -1.49 17.40
CA ILE A 95 -0.09 -0.36 17.50
C ILE A 95 -0.82 0.96 17.75
N MET A 96 -1.92 1.22 17.04
CA MET A 96 -2.70 2.44 17.21
C MET A 96 -3.34 2.52 18.60
N THR A 97 -3.87 1.41 19.12
CA THR A 97 -4.42 1.32 20.49
C THR A 97 -3.33 1.66 21.50
N ASP A 98 -2.15 1.08 21.38
CA ASP A 98 -1.02 1.35 22.27
C ASP A 98 -0.51 2.80 22.15
N ALA A 99 -0.66 3.42 20.96
CA ALA A 99 -0.34 4.82 20.69
C ALA A 99 -1.44 5.80 21.14
N GLY A 100 -2.56 5.32 21.73
CA GLY A 100 -3.62 6.12 22.34
C GLY A 100 -4.72 6.58 21.38
N TYR A 101 -4.87 6.00 20.20
CA TYR A 101 -5.96 6.28 19.27
C TYR A 101 -7.29 5.69 19.78
N SER A 102 -8.38 6.34 19.41
CA SER A 102 -9.72 5.86 19.75
C SER A 102 -10.11 4.60 18.95
N ALA A 103 -11.12 3.87 19.44
CA ALA A 103 -11.63 2.70 18.71
C ALA A 103 -12.18 3.06 17.32
N ASP A 104 -12.74 4.26 17.14
CA ASP A 104 -13.24 4.73 15.86
C ASP A 104 -12.08 5.00 14.88
N ASP A 105 -10.98 5.63 15.32
CA ASP A 105 -9.77 5.84 14.52
C ASP A 105 -9.17 4.50 14.09
N VAL A 106 -9.06 3.56 15.01
CA VAL A 106 -8.56 2.21 14.75
C VAL A 106 -9.43 1.51 13.70
N THR A 107 -10.75 1.53 13.88
CA THR A 107 -11.71 0.92 12.93
C THR A 107 -11.56 1.50 11.51
N GLN A 108 -11.37 2.81 11.39
CA GLN A 108 -11.18 3.45 10.09
C GLN A 108 -9.90 2.97 9.40
N VAL A 109 -8.79 2.86 10.13
CA VAL A 109 -7.52 2.36 9.55
C VAL A 109 -7.61 0.87 9.21
N GLU A 110 -8.24 0.05 10.03
CA GLU A 110 -8.50 -1.36 9.69
C GLU A 110 -9.30 -1.50 8.39
N LYS A 111 -10.37 -0.72 8.23
CA LYS A 111 -11.16 -0.66 6.99
C LYS A 111 -10.32 -0.29 5.78
N MET A 112 -9.41 0.67 5.92
CA MET A 112 -8.49 1.08 4.85
C MET A 112 -7.54 -0.07 4.46
N LEU A 113 -6.92 -0.74 5.43
CA LEU A 113 -5.96 -1.84 5.20
C LEU A 113 -6.64 -3.09 4.62
N ARG A 114 -7.89 -3.35 4.98
CA ARG A 114 -8.71 -4.40 4.37
C ARG A 114 -9.30 -4.01 3.02
N LYS A 115 -9.13 -2.76 2.60
CA LYS A 115 -9.64 -2.18 1.33
C LYS A 115 -11.16 -2.25 1.21
N GLU A 116 -11.86 -2.06 2.32
CA GLU A 116 -13.30 -2.09 2.39
C GLU A 116 -13.89 -0.76 1.92
N GLY A 117 -14.56 -0.77 0.78
CA GLY A 117 -15.23 0.41 0.24
C GLY A 117 -14.41 1.24 -0.74
N ILE A 118 -13.42 0.66 -1.44
CA ILE A 118 -12.77 1.31 -2.59
C ILE A 118 -13.85 1.93 -3.50
N LYS A 119 -13.63 3.12 -4.02
CA LYS A 119 -14.56 3.95 -4.81
C LYS A 119 -15.75 4.55 -4.03
N ARG A 120 -15.95 4.19 -2.77
CA ARG A 120 -17.06 4.68 -1.93
C ARG A 120 -16.59 5.47 -0.71
N ASP A 121 -15.47 5.10 -0.14
CA ASP A 121 -14.84 5.77 1.00
C ASP A 121 -13.60 6.53 0.52
N PRO A 122 -13.57 7.87 0.68
CA PRO A 122 -12.44 8.68 0.19
C PRO A 122 -11.10 8.30 0.82
N GLN A 123 -11.05 7.89 2.08
CA GLN A 123 -9.79 7.51 2.73
C GLN A 123 -9.28 6.15 2.24
N VAL A 124 -10.19 5.19 2.02
CA VAL A 124 -9.83 3.91 1.40
C VAL A 124 -9.33 4.11 -0.02
N GLN A 125 -9.99 5.00 -0.79
CA GLN A 125 -9.55 5.35 -2.14
C GLN A 125 -8.19 6.04 -2.12
N ALA A 126 -7.95 6.98 -1.22
CA ALA A 126 -6.68 7.66 -1.10
C ALA A 126 -5.52 6.68 -0.82
N LEU A 127 -5.72 5.70 0.06
CA LEU A 127 -4.72 4.65 0.29
C LEU A 127 -4.47 3.83 -0.97
N GLU A 128 -5.50 3.46 -1.75
CA GLU A 128 -5.30 2.70 -2.99
C GLU A 128 -4.53 3.54 -4.03
N ASP A 129 -4.77 4.85 -4.10
CA ASP A 129 -4.02 5.75 -4.97
C ASP A 129 -2.53 5.78 -4.59
N VAL A 130 -2.21 5.89 -3.30
CA VAL A 130 -0.83 5.83 -2.80
C VAL A 130 -0.17 4.48 -3.15
N ILE A 131 -0.87 3.37 -2.96
CA ILE A 131 -0.37 2.03 -3.30
C ILE A 131 -0.05 1.93 -4.80
N CYS A 132 -0.95 2.44 -5.66
CA CYS A 132 -0.75 2.42 -7.11
C CYS A 132 0.44 3.30 -7.53
N PHE A 133 0.59 4.49 -6.95
CA PHE A 133 1.75 5.36 -7.20
C PHE A 133 3.06 4.69 -6.78
N THR A 134 3.11 4.13 -5.57
CA THR A 134 4.26 3.40 -5.07
C THR A 134 4.64 2.25 -6.02
N PHE A 135 3.66 1.49 -6.50
CA PHE A 135 3.90 0.42 -7.47
C PHE A 135 4.48 0.95 -8.78
N VAL A 136 3.87 1.99 -9.37
CA VAL A 136 4.31 2.53 -10.65
C VAL A 136 5.73 3.11 -10.56
N ARG A 137 6.04 3.86 -9.49
CA ARG A 137 7.34 4.52 -9.33
C ARG A 137 8.46 3.54 -9.00
N HIS A 138 8.23 2.62 -8.08
CA HIS A 138 9.31 1.85 -7.46
C HIS A 138 9.39 0.39 -7.91
N TYR A 139 8.30 -0.18 -8.43
CA TYR A 139 8.23 -1.63 -8.67
C TYR A 139 7.88 -2.02 -10.11
N LEU A 140 7.18 -1.15 -10.86
CA LEU A 140 6.74 -1.47 -12.22
C LEU A 140 7.91 -1.76 -13.16
N GLY A 141 9.03 -1.02 -13.02
CA GLY A 141 10.20 -1.19 -13.88
C GLY A 141 10.84 -2.58 -13.73
N ASP A 142 11.03 -3.05 -12.52
CA ASP A 142 11.59 -4.38 -12.27
C ASP A 142 10.58 -5.48 -12.58
N PHE A 143 9.32 -5.28 -12.25
CA PHE A 143 8.25 -6.19 -12.63
C PHE A 143 8.16 -6.38 -14.13
N ALA A 144 8.31 -5.31 -14.92
CA ALA A 144 8.29 -5.35 -16.38
C ALA A 144 9.36 -6.27 -16.99
N LYS A 145 10.53 -6.39 -16.35
CA LYS A 145 11.63 -7.25 -16.83
C LYS A 145 11.29 -8.74 -16.88
N THR A 146 10.27 -9.16 -16.11
CA THR A 146 9.88 -10.56 -15.93
C THR A 146 8.55 -10.92 -16.59
N GLN A 147 7.88 -9.95 -17.25
CA GLN A 147 6.53 -10.14 -17.79
C GLN A 147 6.52 -10.04 -19.32
N THR A 148 5.52 -10.68 -19.94
CA THR A 148 5.24 -10.41 -21.35
C THR A 148 4.62 -9.02 -21.53
N PRO A 149 4.79 -8.37 -22.70
CA PRO A 149 4.20 -7.04 -22.96
C PRO A 149 2.68 -7.01 -22.74
N GLU A 150 1.95 -8.06 -23.15
CA GLU A 150 0.51 -8.17 -23.00
C GLU A 150 0.08 -8.26 -21.53
N HIS A 151 0.81 -9.08 -20.75
CA HIS A 151 0.54 -9.22 -19.32
C HIS A 151 0.86 -7.93 -18.56
N LEU A 152 1.97 -7.27 -18.93
CA LEU A 152 2.35 -6.00 -18.34
C LEU A 152 1.28 -4.92 -18.60
N LEU A 153 0.79 -4.82 -19.84
CA LEU A 153 -0.29 -3.88 -20.18
C LEU A 153 -1.58 -4.16 -19.39
N ASP A 154 -1.97 -5.42 -19.23
CA ASP A 154 -3.13 -5.81 -18.41
C ASP A 154 -2.96 -5.39 -16.93
N ILE A 155 -1.76 -5.53 -16.37
CA ILE A 155 -1.46 -5.08 -15.00
C ILE A 155 -1.53 -3.55 -14.89
N VAL A 156 -0.97 -2.82 -15.84
CA VAL A 156 -1.04 -1.34 -15.89
C VAL A 156 -2.49 -0.86 -15.98
N GLN A 157 -3.30 -1.45 -16.85
CA GLN A 157 -4.72 -1.14 -16.97
C GLN A 157 -5.50 -1.45 -15.69
N LYS A 158 -5.21 -2.57 -15.03
CA LYS A 158 -5.81 -2.93 -13.74
C LYS A 158 -5.41 -1.96 -12.64
N THR A 159 -4.18 -1.49 -12.65
CA THR A 159 -3.67 -0.48 -11.71
C THR A 159 -4.40 0.84 -11.89
N ALA A 160 -4.45 1.36 -13.12
CA ALA A 160 -5.14 2.61 -13.44
C ALA A 160 -6.65 2.57 -13.08
N ARG A 161 -7.33 1.44 -13.34
CA ARG A 161 -8.75 1.28 -12.96
C ARG A 161 -9.04 1.37 -11.47
N LYS A 162 -8.07 1.07 -10.61
CA LYS A 162 -8.22 1.19 -9.15
C LYS A 162 -8.07 2.61 -8.67
N MET A 163 -7.34 3.45 -9.39
CA MET A 163 -7.03 4.82 -9.02
C MET A 163 -8.24 5.76 -9.17
N SER A 164 -8.23 6.83 -8.40
CA SER A 164 -9.13 7.96 -8.61
C SER A 164 -8.80 8.69 -9.93
N PRO A 165 -9.75 9.45 -10.50
CA PRO A 165 -9.47 10.30 -11.66
C PRO A 165 -8.32 11.29 -11.41
N GLU A 166 -8.29 11.90 -10.24
CA GLU A 166 -7.28 12.87 -9.81
C GLU A 166 -5.89 12.23 -9.75
N ALA A 167 -5.78 11.04 -9.15
CA ALA A 167 -4.52 10.30 -9.07
C ALA A 167 -4.06 9.84 -10.47
N ARG A 168 -4.95 9.43 -11.36
CA ARG A 168 -4.60 9.11 -12.76
C ARG A 168 -4.05 10.32 -13.50
N ALA A 169 -4.72 11.48 -13.38
CA ALA A 169 -4.25 12.73 -13.99
C ALA A 169 -2.86 13.12 -13.45
N LYS A 170 -2.64 12.98 -12.14
CA LYS A 170 -1.33 13.21 -11.52
C LYS A 170 -0.28 12.24 -12.05
N ALA A 171 -0.61 10.95 -12.21
CA ALA A 171 0.31 9.94 -12.75
C ALA A 171 0.81 10.29 -14.17
N LEU A 172 -0.07 10.83 -15.02
CA LEU A 172 0.30 11.28 -16.37
C LEU A 172 1.30 12.46 -16.39
N THR A 173 1.35 13.24 -15.31
CA THR A 173 2.32 14.35 -15.18
C THR A 173 3.59 13.93 -14.47
N GLU A 174 3.51 12.96 -13.57
CA GLU A 174 4.64 12.51 -12.74
C GLU A 174 5.51 11.44 -13.42
N PHE A 175 4.91 10.61 -14.28
CA PHE A 175 5.61 9.45 -14.85
C PHE A 175 5.76 9.59 -16.37
N THR A 176 7.01 9.47 -16.83
CA THR A 176 7.26 9.23 -18.26
C THR A 176 7.00 7.76 -18.56
N MET A 177 6.00 7.49 -19.39
CA MET A 177 5.61 6.12 -19.72
C MET A 177 5.31 5.96 -21.21
N PRO A 178 5.41 4.72 -21.76
CA PRO A 178 5.00 4.42 -23.11
C PRO A 178 3.55 4.82 -23.38
N GLU A 179 3.22 5.24 -24.60
CA GLU A 179 1.88 5.70 -24.98
C GLU A 179 0.77 4.68 -24.61
N ALA A 180 1.01 3.38 -24.86
CA ALA A 180 0.07 2.33 -24.50
C ALA A 180 -0.25 2.26 -23.00
N PHE A 181 0.69 2.70 -22.15
CA PHE A 181 0.45 2.78 -20.70
C PHE A 181 -0.26 4.09 -20.36
N ALA A 182 0.15 5.21 -20.95
CA ALA A 182 -0.49 6.50 -20.74
C ALA A 182 -1.98 6.46 -21.09
N GLU A 183 -2.38 5.76 -22.15
CA GLU A 183 -3.79 5.53 -22.50
C GLU A 183 -4.60 4.88 -21.36
N ALA A 184 -4.00 4.00 -20.57
CA ALA A 184 -4.69 3.36 -19.46
C ALA A 184 -5.03 4.33 -18.32
N PHE A 185 -4.30 5.44 -18.19
CA PHE A 185 -4.50 6.47 -17.16
C PHE A 185 -5.40 7.64 -17.62
N ARG A 186 -5.74 7.74 -18.90
CA ARG A 186 -6.72 8.69 -19.43
C ARG A 186 -8.15 8.18 -19.20
#